data_08a4bc3b1007824d3fddb419cc9957cf
#
_entry.id   08a4bc3b1007824d3fddb419cc9957cf
#
_cell.length_a   1.000
_cell.length_b   1.000
_cell.length_c   1.000
_cell.angle_alpha   90.00
_cell.angle_beta   90.00
_cell.angle_gamma   90.00
#
_symmetry.space_group_name_H-M   'P 1'
#
loop_
_entity.id
_entity.type
_entity.pdbx_description
1 polymer ?
#
loop_
_entity_poly.entity_id
_entity_poly.type
_entity_poly.pdbx_seq_one_letter_code
_entity_poly.pdbx_strand_id
1 'polypeptide(L)'
;MKKLYPVATSLIVSLFIFTFASVVFAREAKLVRYPSYSNGRVAFTYLGDIWTADENGQNVQRLTVNKARDAYPRFSPDGKWIAFSSDRNGNLDVYIIPSTGGTPTQLTHHSADDVVLGWTPDGKGVLFSSQRGEDFMGLLYVVSVSGGMPWKAGPDMGNAASFSPDGSRIAYNPKGQVYWRKY
;
A
#
# COMPACT_ATOMS: atom_id res chain seq x y z
N MET A 1 61.38 29.37 -37.74
CA MET A 1 60.86 28.58 -36.58
C MET A 1 59.37 28.76 -36.51
N LYS A 2 58.57 27.79 -36.98
CA LYS A 2 57.10 27.85 -36.92
C LYS A 2 56.65 27.20 -35.64
N LYS A 3 55.90 27.95 -34.80
CA LYS A 3 55.28 27.40 -33.56
C LYS A 3 54.05 26.57 -33.93
N LEU A 4 54.13 25.29 -33.63
CA LEU A 4 52.94 24.40 -33.61
C LEU A 4 52.14 24.69 -32.35
N TYR A 5 50.86 25.06 -32.49
CA TYR A 5 49.90 25.23 -31.40
C TYR A 5 49.24 23.87 -31.09
N PRO A 6 48.94 23.60 -29.81
CA PRO A 6 48.43 22.31 -29.44
C PRO A 6 46.89 22.25 -29.66
N VAL A 7 46.50 21.71 -30.81
CA VAL A 7 45.08 21.40 -31.09
C VAL A 7 44.65 20.12 -30.35
N ALA A 8 45.61 19.35 -29.85
CA ALA A 8 45.36 18.02 -29.24
C ALA A 8 44.73 18.07 -27.84
N THR A 9 44.91 19.18 -27.08
CA THR A 9 44.42 19.28 -25.71
C THR A 9 42.91 19.64 -25.63
N SER A 10 42.35 20.29 -26.64
CA SER A 10 40.93 20.71 -26.64
C SER A 10 40.00 19.53 -26.96
N LEU A 11 40.44 18.52 -27.67
CA LEU A 11 39.67 17.32 -28.05
C LEU A 11 39.52 16.31 -26.87
N ILE A 12 40.50 16.26 -25.98
CA ILE A 12 40.48 15.33 -24.83
C ILE A 12 39.53 15.81 -23.72
N VAL A 13 39.42 17.14 -23.53
CA VAL A 13 38.49 17.70 -22.53
C VAL A 13 37.04 17.57 -22.99
N SER A 14 36.75 17.64 -24.29
CA SER A 14 35.39 17.41 -24.80
C SER A 14 34.93 15.96 -24.72
N LEU A 15 35.84 14.98 -24.71
CA LEU A 15 35.52 13.59 -24.65
C LEU A 15 35.20 13.11 -23.22
N PHE A 16 35.71 13.81 -22.19
CA PHE A 16 35.46 13.44 -20.78
C PHE A 16 34.13 13.94 -20.23
N ILE A 17 33.45 14.89 -20.87
CA ILE A 17 32.15 15.42 -20.43
C ILE A 17 30.98 14.52 -20.87
N PHE A 18 31.18 13.61 -21.81
CA PHE A 18 30.12 12.75 -22.35
C PHE A 18 29.90 11.43 -21.61
N THR A 19 30.71 11.10 -20.60
CA THR A 19 30.65 9.77 -19.93
C THR A 19 29.83 9.73 -18.67
N PHE A 20 29.15 10.82 -18.26
CA PHE A 20 28.28 10.82 -17.07
C PHE A 20 26.80 11.13 -17.37
N ALA A 21 26.34 10.90 -18.58
CA ALA A 21 24.92 10.77 -18.82
C ALA A 21 24.47 9.41 -18.29
N SER A 22 24.13 9.33 -17.02
CA SER A 22 23.35 8.22 -16.48
C SER A 22 22.06 8.15 -17.26
N VAL A 23 21.96 7.22 -18.22
CA VAL A 23 20.72 6.94 -18.92
C VAL A 23 19.79 6.32 -17.87
N VAL A 24 19.01 7.17 -17.23
CA VAL A 24 17.87 6.72 -16.43
C VAL A 24 16.87 6.13 -17.41
N PHE A 25 16.93 4.82 -17.62
CA PHE A 25 15.83 4.12 -18.26
C PHE A 25 14.65 4.17 -17.31
N ALA A 26 13.72 5.10 -17.54
CA ALA A 26 12.41 5.04 -16.93
C ALA A 26 11.78 3.71 -17.38
N ARG A 27 11.77 2.71 -16.48
CA ARG A 27 11.01 1.48 -16.71
C ARG A 27 9.54 1.85 -16.67
N GLU A 28 8.81 1.44 -17.71
CA GLU A 28 7.37 1.63 -17.81
C GLU A 28 6.71 1.10 -16.52
N ALA A 29 6.07 2.00 -15.75
CA ALA A 29 5.31 1.62 -14.57
C ALA A 29 4.05 0.89 -15.03
N LYS A 30 4.07 -0.43 -15.01
CA LYS A 30 2.88 -1.26 -15.25
C LYS A 30 1.88 -0.95 -14.14
N LEU A 31 0.59 -0.98 -14.45
CA LEU A 31 -0.61 -0.67 -13.63
C LEU A 31 -0.54 -1.11 -12.16
N VAL A 32 0.44 -0.60 -11.43
CA VAL A 32 0.65 -0.80 -9.99
C VAL A 32 -0.37 0.04 -9.23
N ARG A 33 -1.06 -0.57 -8.26
CA ARG A 33 -2.11 0.10 -7.47
C ARG A 33 -1.83 -0.04 -5.98
N TYR A 34 -2.29 0.92 -5.19
CA TYR A 34 -2.31 0.91 -3.73
C TYR A 34 -0.93 0.67 -3.10
N PRO A 35 0.10 1.46 -3.45
CA PRO A 35 1.43 1.26 -2.91
C PRO A 35 1.46 1.52 -1.39
N SER A 36 2.26 0.73 -0.69
CA SER A 36 2.59 0.87 0.73
C SER A 36 4.10 0.71 0.88
N TYR A 37 4.74 1.58 1.65
CA TYR A 37 6.19 1.58 1.85
C TYR A 37 6.54 1.28 3.31
N SER A 38 7.57 0.50 3.52
CA SER A 38 8.18 0.27 4.84
C SER A 38 9.63 -0.20 4.68
N ASN A 39 10.55 0.47 5.38
CA ASN A 39 11.94 0.04 5.53
C ASN A 39 12.63 -0.36 4.21
N GLY A 40 12.58 0.50 3.18
CA GLY A 40 13.21 0.26 1.88
C GLY A 40 12.46 -0.73 0.97
N ARG A 41 11.25 -1.16 1.35
CA ARG A 41 10.40 -2.06 0.57
C ARG A 41 9.07 -1.43 0.21
N VAL A 42 8.55 -1.78 -0.94
CA VAL A 42 7.23 -1.37 -1.44
C VAL A 42 6.35 -2.61 -1.59
N ALA A 43 5.15 -2.59 -1.02
CA ALA A 43 4.09 -3.54 -1.32
C ALA A 43 3.06 -2.87 -2.24
N PHE A 44 2.50 -3.60 -3.18
CA PHE A 44 1.53 -3.08 -4.13
C PHE A 44 0.62 -4.18 -4.67
N THR A 45 -0.51 -3.78 -5.24
CA THR A 45 -1.38 -4.68 -5.98
C THR A 45 -1.04 -4.63 -7.48
N TYR A 46 -0.82 -5.80 -8.08
CA TYR A 46 -0.64 -5.95 -9.52
C TYR A 46 -1.35 -7.23 -10.01
N LEU A 47 -2.19 -7.09 -11.04
CA LEU A 47 -3.00 -8.16 -11.62
C LEU A 47 -3.82 -8.97 -10.60
N GLY A 48 -4.34 -8.31 -9.57
CA GLY A 48 -5.19 -8.94 -8.55
C GLY A 48 -4.45 -9.61 -7.42
N ASP A 49 -3.12 -9.56 -7.38
CA ASP A 49 -2.31 -10.12 -6.30
C ASP A 49 -1.49 -9.06 -5.58
N ILE A 50 -1.02 -9.41 -4.38
CA ILE A 50 -0.07 -8.61 -3.62
C ILE A 50 1.35 -8.97 -4.03
N TRP A 51 2.12 -7.96 -4.33
CA TRP A 51 3.52 -8.02 -4.72
C TRP A 51 4.35 -7.14 -3.80
N THR A 52 5.63 -7.46 -3.68
CA THR A 52 6.62 -6.61 -3.05
C THR A 52 7.81 -6.40 -3.96
N ALA A 53 8.53 -5.29 -3.75
CA ALA A 53 9.82 -5.00 -4.36
C ALA A 53 10.65 -4.16 -3.38
N ASP A 54 11.94 -4.06 -3.63
CA ASP A 54 12.77 -3.05 -2.99
C ASP A 54 12.42 -1.66 -3.53
N GLU A 55 12.75 -0.60 -2.82
CA GLU A 55 12.49 0.78 -3.22
C GLU A 55 13.15 1.19 -4.55
N ASN A 56 14.22 0.51 -4.94
CA ASN A 56 14.90 0.68 -6.22
C ASN A 56 14.27 -0.15 -7.37
N GLY A 57 13.16 -0.87 -7.09
CA GLY A 57 12.46 -1.71 -8.06
C GLY A 57 13.10 -3.07 -8.31
N GLN A 58 14.05 -3.49 -7.49
CA GLN A 58 14.65 -4.83 -7.54
C GLN A 58 13.91 -5.82 -6.64
N ASN A 59 14.31 -7.10 -6.65
CA ASN A 59 13.78 -8.18 -5.81
C ASN A 59 12.24 -8.26 -5.81
N VAL A 60 11.66 -8.12 -7.02
CA VAL A 60 10.20 -8.17 -7.20
C VAL A 60 9.70 -9.58 -6.89
N GLN A 61 8.79 -9.69 -5.93
CA GLN A 61 8.22 -10.96 -5.46
C GLN A 61 6.69 -10.89 -5.45
N ARG A 62 6.02 -11.91 -6.01
CA ARG A 62 4.59 -12.13 -5.85
C ARG A 62 4.33 -12.85 -4.53
N LEU A 63 3.59 -12.23 -3.61
CA LEU A 63 3.32 -12.80 -2.29
C LEU A 63 2.04 -13.64 -2.25
N THR A 64 1.02 -13.24 -3.01
CA THR A 64 -0.24 -13.99 -3.06
C THR A 64 -0.46 -14.58 -4.45
N VAL A 65 -1.05 -15.80 -4.48
CA VAL A 65 -1.39 -16.52 -5.70
C VAL A 65 -2.77 -17.13 -5.49
N ASN A 66 -3.82 -16.44 -5.95
CA ASN A 66 -5.19 -16.91 -5.85
C ASN A 66 -5.98 -16.46 -7.10
N LYS A 67 -7.15 -17.07 -7.37
CA LYS A 67 -8.10 -16.58 -8.37
C LYS A 67 -8.85 -15.33 -7.90
N ALA A 68 -8.87 -15.10 -6.59
CA ALA A 68 -9.45 -13.95 -5.95
C ALA A 68 -8.64 -12.68 -6.21
N ARG A 69 -9.26 -11.55 -5.97
CA ARG A 69 -8.61 -10.25 -6.01
C ARG A 69 -8.10 -9.90 -4.63
N ASP A 70 -6.78 -9.75 -4.52
CA ASP A 70 -6.08 -9.22 -3.34
C ASP A 70 -5.70 -7.75 -3.58
N ALA A 71 -6.09 -6.85 -2.68
CA ALA A 71 -5.93 -5.40 -2.86
C ALA A 71 -5.64 -4.68 -1.54
N TYR A 72 -5.26 -3.40 -1.63
CA TYR A 72 -5.03 -2.49 -0.49
C TYR A 72 -3.97 -2.97 0.50
N PRO A 73 -2.77 -3.41 0.03
CA PRO A 73 -1.72 -3.85 0.94
C PRO A 73 -1.26 -2.71 1.86
N ARG A 74 -1.01 -3.03 3.14
CA ARG A 74 -0.43 -2.13 4.13
C ARG A 74 0.58 -2.87 4.97
N PHE A 75 1.82 -2.38 5.00
CA PHE A 75 2.81 -2.91 5.93
C PHE A 75 2.43 -2.60 7.38
N SER A 76 2.71 -3.55 8.27
CA SER A 76 2.71 -3.31 9.72
C SER A 76 3.79 -2.29 10.09
N PRO A 77 3.67 -1.61 11.25
CA PRO A 77 4.66 -0.63 11.70
C PRO A 77 6.09 -1.18 11.78
N ASP A 78 6.25 -2.46 12.11
CA ASP A 78 7.55 -3.15 12.18
C ASP A 78 8.01 -3.73 10.82
N GLY A 79 7.18 -3.61 9.77
CA GLY A 79 7.45 -4.12 8.42
C GLY A 79 7.41 -5.64 8.25
N LYS A 80 7.05 -6.40 9.29
CA LYS A 80 7.07 -7.88 9.25
C LYS A 80 5.84 -8.48 8.62
N TRP A 81 4.72 -7.75 8.61
CA TRP A 81 3.45 -8.21 8.10
C TRP A 81 2.89 -7.26 7.04
N ILE A 82 2.04 -7.78 6.18
CA ILE A 82 1.23 -7.00 5.25
C ILE A 82 -0.22 -7.38 5.49
N ALA A 83 -1.07 -6.39 5.82
CA ALA A 83 -2.51 -6.52 5.79
C ALA A 83 -3.03 -6.19 4.40
N PHE A 84 -4.07 -6.88 3.94
CA PHE A 84 -4.70 -6.64 2.65
C PHE A 84 -6.15 -7.11 2.66
N SER A 85 -6.95 -6.65 1.71
CA SER A 85 -8.32 -7.11 1.49
C SER A 85 -8.35 -8.15 0.38
N SER A 86 -9.15 -9.20 0.56
CA SER A 86 -9.31 -10.28 -0.41
C SER A 86 -10.75 -10.73 -0.53
N ASP A 87 -11.24 -10.95 -1.76
CA ASP A 87 -12.58 -11.44 -2.04
C ASP A 87 -12.66 -12.97 -2.22
N ARG A 88 -11.67 -13.71 -1.70
CA ARG A 88 -11.56 -15.17 -1.85
C ARG A 88 -12.72 -15.98 -1.28
N ASN A 89 -13.52 -15.37 -0.40
CA ASN A 89 -14.71 -15.99 0.21
C ASN A 89 -16.03 -15.31 -0.22
N GLY A 90 -15.99 -14.54 -1.34
CA GLY A 90 -17.19 -13.97 -1.97
C GLY A 90 -17.34 -12.46 -1.81
N ASN A 91 -16.76 -11.86 -0.77
CA ASN A 91 -16.66 -10.42 -0.54
C ASN A 91 -15.29 -10.08 0.04
N LEU A 92 -14.95 -8.79 0.10
CA LEU A 92 -13.66 -8.36 0.65
C LEU A 92 -13.63 -8.56 2.16
N ASP A 93 -12.72 -9.41 2.62
CA ASP A 93 -12.35 -9.59 4.02
C ASP A 93 -10.91 -9.16 4.29
N VAL A 94 -10.59 -8.87 5.56
CA VAL A 94 -9.24 -8.53 6.01
C VAL A 94 -8.39 -9.78 6.18
N TYR A 95 -7.23 -9.78 5.55
CA TYR A 95 -6.19 -10.80 5.66
C TYR A 95 -4.87 -10.21 6.07
N ILE A 96 -4.01 -11.01 6.69
CA ILE A 96 -2.59 -10.70 6.91
C ILE A 96 -1.71 -11.81 6.35
N ILE A 97 -0.50 -11.44 5.90
CA ILE A 97 0.54 -12.35 5.42
C ILE A 97 1.91 -11.86 5.90
N PRO A 98 2.87 -12.75 6.24
CA PRO A 98 4.24 -12.31 6.47
C PRO A 98 4.79 -11.54 5.27
N SER A 99 5.52 -10.45 5.51
CA SER A 99 6.06 -9.62 4.41
C SER A 99 7.11 -10.36 3.56
N THR A 100 7.58 -11.50 4.02
CA THR A 100 8.46 -12.43 3.30
C THR A 100 7.71 -13.50 2.50
N GLY A 101 6.36 -13.50 2.55
CA GLY A 101 5.50 -14.51 1.95
C GLY A 101 5.11 -15.61 2.94
N GLY A 102 4.21 -16.48 2.51
CA GLY A 102 3.65 -17.56 3.32
C GLY A 102 2.15 -17.73 3.10
N THR A 103 1.47 -18.37 4.03
CA THR A 103 0.02 -18.58 3.98
C THR A 103 -0.71 -17.38 4.58
N PRO A 104 -1.63 -16.73 3.86
CA PRO A 104 -2.46 -15.66 4.41
C PRO A 104 -3.38 -16.16 5.50
N THR A 105 -3.57 -15.38 6.55
CA THR A 105 -4.52 -15.59 7.63
C THR A 105 -5.69 -14.63 7.51
N GLN A 106 -6.91 -15.13 7.49
CA GLN A 106 -8.14 -14.33 7.49
C GLN A 106 -8.43 -13.81 8.90
N LEU A 107 -8.77 -12.53 9.02
CA LEU A 107 -9.11 -11.88 10.29
C LEU A 107 -10.59 -11.53 10.41
N THR A 108 -11.29 -11.27 9.30
CA THR A 108 -12.72 -10.93 9.31
C THR A 108 -13.54 -11.89 8.46
N HIS A 109 -14.85 -12.03 8.79
CA HIS A 109 -15.75 -13.03 8.19
C HIS A 109 -17.18 -12.46 8.05
N HIS A 110 -17.32 -11.20 7.67
CA HIS A 110 -18.63 -10.57 7.53
C HIS A 110 -19.07 -10.54 6.06
N SER A 111 -20.39 -10.48 5.80
CA SER A 111 -20.93 -10.40 4.43
C SER A 111 -20.74 -9.04 3.75
N ALA A 112 -20.41 -7.99 4.51
CA ALA A 112 -20.06 -6.68 3.94
C ALA A 112 -18.58 -6.61 3.63
N ASP A 113 -18.23 -5.82 2.61
CA ASP A 113 -16.84 -5.58 2.25
C ASP A 113 -16.05 -4.90 3.36
N ASP A 114 -14.88 -5.44 3.68
CA ASP A 114 -13.91 -4.92 4.63
C ASP A 114 -12.66 -4.45 3.88
N VAL A 115 -12.48 -3.14 3.78
CA VAL A 115 -11.37 -2.51 3.03
C VAL A 115 -10.27 -2.06 3.97
N VAL A 116 -9.09 -2.67 3.86
CA VAL A 116 -7.93 -2.34 4.68
C VAL A 116 -7.47 -0.91 4.43
N LEU A 117 -7.30 -0.15 5.52
CA LEU A 117 -6.81 1.23 5.52
C LEU A 117 -5.40 1.34 6.09
N GLY A 118 -5.08 0.57 7.14
CA GLY A 118 -3.79 0.65 7.83
C GLY A 118 -3.70 -0.27 9.03
N TRP A 119 -2.80 0.06 9.93
CA TRP A 119 -2.55 -0.65 11.18
C TRP A 119 -2.70 0.29 12.36
N THR A 120 -2.95 -0.29 13.55
CA THR A 120 -2.74 0.43 14.80
C THR A 120 -1.23 0.67 14.99
N PRO A 121 -0.80 1.78 15.62
CA PRO A 121 0.62 2.10 15.78
C PRO A 121 1.43 1.04 16.56
N ASP A 122 0.77 0.31 17.46
CA ASP A 122 1.37 -0.80 18.20
C ASP A 122 1.47 -2.12 17.39
N GLY A 123 0.95 -2.14 16.16
CA GLY A 123 0.95 -3.29 15.27
C GLY A 123 0.05 -4.45 15.69
N LYS A 124 -0.81 -4.27 16.70
CA LYS A 124 -1.67 -5.34 17.22
C LYS A 124 -3.04 -5.41 16.58
N GLY A 125 -3.39 -4.43 15.74
CA GLY A 125 -4.67 -4.38 15.06
C GLY A 125 -4.56 -3.85 13.63
N VAL A 126 -5.51 -4.25 12.79
CA VAL A 126 -5.68 -3.76 11.43
C VAL A 126 -6.90 -2.86 11.37
N LEU A 127 -6.69 -1.60 10.92
CA LEU A 127 -7.75 -0.62 10.68
C LEU A 127 -8.35 -0.89 9.30
N PHE A 128 -9.66 -0.94 9.23
CA PHE A 128 -10.39 -1.13 7.98
C PHE A 128 -11.72 -0.36 7.98
N SER A 129 -12.26 -0.10 6.80
CA SER A 129 -13.62 0.41 6.63
C SER A 129 -14.57 -0.72 6.24
N SER A 130 -15.79 -0.69 6.75
CA SER A 130 -16.82 -1.68 6.48
C SER A 130 -18.21 -1.07 6.46
N GLN A 131 -19.11 -1.63 5.65
CA GLN A 131 -20.52 -1.28 5.61
C GLN A 131 -21.38 -2.26 6.41
N ARG A 132 -20.81 -2.88 7.46
CA ARG A 132 -21.49 -3.89 8.31
C ARG A 132 -22.54 -3.32 9.28
N GLY A 133 -22.84 -2.05 9.22
CA GLY A 133 -23.88 -1.41 10.03
C GLY A 133 -25.19 -1.25 9.26
N GLU A 134 -26.23 -0.74 9.93
CA GLU A 134 -27.52 -0.41 9.31
C GLU A 134 -27.42 0.79 8.35
N ASP A 135 -26.35 1.59 8.48
CA ASP A 135 -26.08 2.74 7.64
C ASP A 135 -25.27 2.32 6.40
N PHE A 136 -25.72 2.70 5.21
CA PHE A 136 -24.99 2.55 3.93
C PHE A 136 -23.65 3.32 3.88
N MET A 137 -23.27 3.94 4.96
CA MET A 137 -22.03 4.71 5.09
C MET A 137 -20.97 3.86 5.77
N GLY A 138 -19.77 3.77 5.16
CA GLY A 138 -18.68 3.00 5.73
C GLY A 138 -18.32 3.49 7.13
N LEU A 139 -18.14 2.55 8.05
CA LEU A 139 -17.68 2.78 9.42
C LEU A 139 -16.25 2.27 9.57
N LEU A 140 -15.52 2.84 10.51
CA LEU A 140 -14.16 2.47 10.82
C LEU A 140 -14.14 1.40 11.91
N TYR A 141 -13.42 0.33 11.65
CA TYR A 141 -13.23 -0.79 12.57
C TYR A 141 -11.76 -1.15 12.72
N VAL A 142 -11.43 -1.77 13.82
CA VAL A 142 -10.14 -2.46 14.03
C VAL A 142 -10.43 -3.91 14.36
N VAL A 143 -9.64 -4.83 13.77
CA VAL A 143 -9.60 -6.22 14.15
C VAL A 143 -8.21 -6.57 14.70
N SER A 144 -8.16 -7.38 15.78
CA SER A 144 -6.89 -7.88 16.31
C SER A 144 -6.18 -8.79 15.31
N VAL A 145 -4.84 -8.74 15.26
CA VAL A 145 -4.04 -9.70 14.48
C VAL A 145 -4.18 -11.14 14.98
N SER A 146 -4.66 -11.34 16.21
CA SER A 146 -5.01 -12.64 16.77
C SER A 146 -6.41 -13.10 16.36
N GLY A 147 -7.13 -12.31 15.55
CA GLY A 147 -8.53 -12.56 15.20
C GLY A 147 -9.51 -12.10 16.28
N GLY A 148 -10.75 -12.55 16.19
CA GLY A 148 -11.85 -12.18 17.10
C GLY A 148 -12.78 -11.15 16.50
N MET A 149 -13.70 -10.63 17.32
CA MET A 149 -14.70 -9.64 16.86
C MET A 149 -14.05 -8.28 16.65
N PRO A 150 -14.24 -7.66 15.49
CA PRO A 150 -13.83 -6.27 15.28
C PRO A 150 -14.57 -5.30 16.20
N TRP A 151 -13.89 -4.22 16.60
CA TRP A 151 -14.50 -3.14 17.35
C TRP A 151 -14.49 -1.84 16.55
N LYS A 152 -15.44 -0.97 16.82
CA LYS A 152 -15.55 0.33 16.19
C LYS A 152 -14.40 1.25 16.62
N ALA A 153 -13.72 1.86 15.68
CA ALA A 153 -12.48 2.61 15.90
C ALA A 153 -12.59 4.10 15.56
N GLY A 154 -13.73 4.72 15.72
CA GLY A 154 -13.83 6.13 15.37
C GLY A 154 -15.26 6.64 15.30
N PRO A 155 -15.46 7.78 14.66
CA PRO A 155 -16.78 8.38 14.51
C PRO A 155 -17.71 7.52 13.66
N ASP A 156 -18.99 7.85 13.69
CA ASP A 156 -20.05 7.09 13.02
C ASP A 156 -20.03 7.15 11.49
N MET A 157 -19.06 7.78 10.90
CA MET A 157 -18.90 7.89 9.44
C MET A 157 -17.45 8.07 9.03
N GLY A 158 -16.98 7.25 8.08
CA GLY A 158 -15.65 7.38 7.50
C GLY A 158 -15.29 6.17 6.62
N ASN A 159 -14.64 6.41 5.50
CA ASN A 159 -14.19 5.36 4.57
C ASN A 159 -12.69 5.40 4.27
N ALA A 160 -12.00 6.40 4.77
CA ALA A 160 -10.55 6.50 4.73
C ALA A 160 -10.07 7.06 6.07
N ALA A 161 -9.07 6.44 6.66
CA ALA A 161 -8.55 6.87 7.94
C ALA A 161 -7.10 6.43 8.15
N SER A 162 -6.41 7.11 9.04
CA SER A 162 -5.07 6.75 9.51
C SER A 162 -4.90 7.18 10.96
N PHE A 163 -4.23 6.36 11.76
CA PHE A 163 -3.80 6.74 13.10
C PHE A 163 -2.60 7.70 13.05
N SER A 164 -2.52 8.60 14.04
CA SER A 164 -1.26 9.30 14.33
C SER A 164 -0.20 8.28 14.81
N PRO A 165 1.11 8.58 14.64
CA PRO A 165 2.18 7.64 15.04
C PRO A 165 2.12 7.22 16.51
N ASP A 166 1.62 8.11 17.39
CA ASP A 166 1.46 7.85 18.83
C ASP A 166 0.13 7.16 19.19
N GLY A 167 -0.76 6.94 18.20
CA GLY A 167 -2.07 6.33 18.40
C GLY A 167 -3.12 7.20 19.09
N SER A 168 -2.78 8.44 19.48
CA SER A 168 -3.68 9.31 20.25
C SER A 168 -4.80 9.93 19.40
N ARG A 169 -4.64 9.94 18.07
CA ARG A 169 -5.56 10.58 17.13
C ARG A 169 -5.81 9.69 15.92
N ILE A 170 -6.96 9.90 15.30
CA ILE A 170 -7.30 9.33 14.01
C ILE A 170 -7.70 10.47 13.06
N ALA A 171 -7.03 10.55 11.92
CA ALA A 171 -7.47 11.39 10.80
C ALA A 171 -8.40 10.55 9.93
N TYR A 172 -9.53 11.09 9.55
CA TYR A 172 -10.50 10.36 8.73
C TYR A 172 -11.21 11.30 7.75
N ASN A 173 -11.76 10.69 6.70
CA ASN A 173 -12.60 11.38 5.73
C ASN A 173 -14.07 11.13 6.10
N PRO A 174 -14.82 12.14 6.61
CA PRO A 174 -16.24 11.99 6.81
C PRO A 174 -16.90 11.87 5.44
N LYS A 175 -17.70 10.84 5.22
CA LYS A 175 -18.56 10.78 4.03
C LYS A 175 -19.52 11.96 4.10
N GLY A 176 -19.47 12.88 3.14
CA GLY A 176 -20.38 14.01 3.06
C GLY A 176 -21.83 13.52 2.98
N GLN A 177 -22.73 14.19 3.68
CA GLN A 177 -24.17 13.94 3.53
C GLN A 177 -24.54 14.16 2.06
N VAL A 178 -25.05 13.14 1.39
CA VAL A 178 -25.64 13.26 0.07
C VAL A 178 -27.02 13.91 0.27
N TYR A 179 -27.10 15.22 0.09
CA TYR A 179 -28.38 15.89 0.05
C TYR A 179 -29.07 15.56 -1.28
N TRP A 180 -30.10 14.71 -1.21
CA TRP A 180 -31.01 14.54 -2.33
C TRP A 180 -31.78 15.85 -2.51
N ARG A 181 -31.45 16.63 -3.51
CA ARG A 181 -32.32 17.72 -3.94
C ARG A 181 -33.56 17.08 -4.54
N LYS A 182 -34.71 17.20 -3.85
CA LYS A 182 -36.01 17.03 -4.49
C LYS A 182 -36.20 18.23 -5.43
N TYR A 183 -36.28 17.95 -6.69
CA TYR A 183 -36.79 18.88 -7.69
C TYR A 183 -38.30 18.83 -7.70
#